data_999e25449248d255d967c5eed5aab37d
#
_entry.id   999e25449248d255d967c5eed5aab37d
#
_cell.length_a   1.000
_cell.length_b   1.000
_cell.length_c   1.000
_cell.angle_alpha   90.00
_cell.angle_beta   90.00
_cell.angle_gamma   90.00
#
_symmetry.space_group_name_H-M   'P 1'
#
loop_
_entity.id
_entity.type
_entity.pdbx_description
1 polymer ?
#
loop_
_entity_poly.entity_id
_entity_poly.type
_entity_poly.pdbx_seq_one_letter_code
_entity_poly.pdbx_strand_id
1 'polypeptide(L)'
;LFWCILLYIPAILKLIIPITGFRVLCTKVIIWIAEAWVACNTGWMKLTHGTQWDVEGADNLKRESWYLVLANHQSWVDIFAMQRVFNHRAPFLKFFLKQQLIWVPVIGLAWWGLDFPFMKRYTREYLIKHPEKRGEDLRSTRKACERFRYTPVSVMNFVEGTRFTQAKHDKQKSPYKHLLTPKAGGAAFVL
;
A
#
# COMPACT_ATOMS: atom_id res chain seq x y z
N LEU A 1 -2.48 -17.80 -6.48
CA LEU A 1 -1.18 -18.48 -6.58
C LEU A 1 -0.50 -18.19 -7.92
N PHE A 2 -1.18 -18.37 -9.04
CA PHE A 2 -0.67 -18.14 -10.41
C PHE A 2 0.03 -16.79 -10.56
N TRP A 3 -0.65 -15.69 -10.21
CA TRP A 3 -0.12 -14.33 -10.31
C TRP A 3 1.14 -14.09 -9.46
N CYS A 4 1.24 -14.73 -8.29
CA CYS A 4 2.42 -14.63 -7.44
C CYS A 4 3.63 -15.33 -8.07
N ILE A 5 3.42 -16.53 -8.65
CA ILE A 5 4.48 -17.27 -9.32
C ILE A 5 5.01 -16.46 -10.53
N LEU A 6 4.11 -15.90 -11.32
CA LEU A 6 4.47 -15.07 -12.47
C LEU A 6 5.28 -13.82 -12.05
N LEU A 7 4.92 -13.21 -10.92
CA LEU A 7 5.60 -12.04 -10.37
C LEU A 7 7.00 -12.37 -9.82
N TYR A 8 7.21 -13.58 -9.29
CA TYR A 8 8.51 -13.97 -8.72
C TYR A 8 9.63 -14.01 -9.73
N ILE A 9 9.36 -14.41 -10.98
CA ILE A 9 10.39 -14.52 -12.03
C ILE A 9 11.11 -13.16 -12.19
N PRO A 10 10.44 -12.06 -12.55
CA PRO A 10 11.10 -10.77 -12.68
C PRO A 10 11.59 -10.21 -11.32
N ALA A 11 10.98 -10.58 -10.18
CA ALA A 11 11.46 -10.15 -8.86
C ALA A 11 12.82 -10.78 -8.51
N ILE A 12 13.01 -12.07 -8.82
CA ILE A 12 14.29 -12.77 -8.63
C ILE A 12 15.35 -12.23 -9.59
N LEU A 13 15.01 -12.04 -10.86
CA LEU A 13 15.91 -11.46 -11.85
C LEU A 13 16.37 -10.05 -11.45
N LYS A 14 15.46 -9.22 -10.92
CA LYS A 14 15.75 -7.90 -10.37
C LYS A 14 16.74 -7.95 -9.19
N LEU A 15 16.72 -9.02 -8.40
CA LEU A 15 17.63 -9.23 -7.28
C LEU A 15 19.03 -9.64 -7.78
N ILE A 16 19.10 -10.58 -8.72
CA ILE A 16 20.35 -11.18 -9.18
C ILE A 16 21.14 -10.20 -10.07
N ILE A 17 20.46 -9.44 -10.92
CA ILE A 17 21.11 -8.58 -11.92
C ILE A 17 21.13 -7.12 -11.40
N PRO A 18 22.31 -6.60 -10.97
CA PRO A 18 22.42 -5.27 -10.37
C PRO A 18 22.49 -4.11 -11.39
N ILE A 19 22.06 -4.32 -12.63
CA ILE A 19 22.05 -3.30 -13.69
C ILE A 19 20.81 -2.43 -13.54
N THR A 20 20.98 -1.13 -13.34
CA THR A 20 19.89 -0.18 -13.04
C THR A 20 18.78 -0.20 -14.10
N GLY A 21 19.11 -0.14 -15.38
CA GLY A 21 18.12 -0.19 -16.47
C GLY A 21 17.31 -1.48 -16.47
N PHE A 22 17.96 -2.62 -16.24
CA PHE A 22 17.30 -3.91 -16.14
C PHE A 22 16.38 -4.01 -14.92
N ARG A 23 16.81 -3.47 -13.78
CA ARG A 23 15.98 -3.43 -12.56
C ARG A 23 14.73 -2.58 -12.75
N VAL A 24 14.84 -1.46 -13.46
CA VAL A 24 13.69 -0.61 -13.83
C VAL A 24 12.74 -1.38 -14.73
N LEU A 25 13.25 -2.11 -15.75
CA LEU A 25 12.44 -2.94 -16.61
C LEU A 25 11.70 -4.03 -15.83
N CYS A 26 12.41 -4.77 -14.97
CA CYS A 26 11.78 -5.77 -14.09
C CYS A 26 10.67 -5.14 -13.22
N THR A 27 10.91 -3.95 -12.66
CA THR A 27 9.89 -3.25 -11.85
C THR A 27 8.64 -2.92 -12.68
N LYS A 28 8.80 -2.46 -13.92
CA LYS A 28 7.67 -2.21 -14.83
C LYS A 28 6.88 -3.49 -15.14
N VAL A 29 7.57 -4.60 -15.40
CA VAL A 29 6.95 -5.90 -15.64
C VAL A 29 6.18 -6.39 -14.41
N ILE A 30 6.77 -6.28 -13.22
CA ILE A 30 6.15 -6.63 -11.95
C ILE A 30 4.86 -5.82 -11.71
N ILE A 31 4.91 -4.51 -11.95
CA ILE A 31 3.75 -3.61 -11.82
C ILE A 31 2.67 -4.01 -12.83
N TRP A 32 3.03 -4.28 -14.08
CA TRP A 32 2.09 -4.72 -15.10
C TRP A 32 1.37 -6.02 -14.72
N ILE A 33 2.10 -7.01 -14.19
CA ILE A 33 1.52 -8.27 -13.68
C ILE A 33 0.54 -7.98 -12.53
N ALA A 34 0.89 -7.09 -11.61
CA ALA A 34 0.03 -6.71 -10.50
C ALA A 34 -1.23 -5.95 -10.96
N GLU A 35 -1.10 -5.04 -11.92
CA GLU A 35 -2.25 -4.34 -12.55
C GLU A 35 -3.19 -5.33 -13.26
N ALA A 36 -2.65 -6.32 -13.97
CA ALA A 36 -3.43 -7.38 -14.59
C ALA A 36 -4.18 -8.24 -13.55
N TRP A 37 -3.54 -8.56 -12.42
CA TRP A 37 -4.20 -9.23 -11.30
C TRP A 37 -5.37 -8.40 -10.74
N VAL A 38 -5.19 -7.09 -10.55
CA VAL A 38 -6.26 -6.18 -10.12
C VAL A 38 -7.39 -6.14 -11.13
N ALA A 39 -7.07 -6.11 -12.44
CA ALA A 39 -8.07 -6.14 -13.50
C ALA A 39 -8.88 -7.46 -13.49
N CYS A 40 -8.22 -8.60 -13.27
CA CYS A 40 -8.90 -9.90 -13.13
C CYS A 40 -9.83 -9.93 -11.91
N ASN A 41 -9.38 -9.44 -10.76
CA ASN A 41 -10.24 -9.34 -9.57
C ASN A 41 -11.43 -8.42 -9.81
N THR A 42 -11.22 -7.30 -10.51
CA THR A 42 -12.28 -6.37 -10.88
C THR A 42 -13.31 -7.04 -11.81
N GLY A 43 -12.84 -7.80 -12.81
CA GLY A 43 -13.70 -8.59 -13.70
C GLY A 43 -14.50 -9.63 -12.93
N TRP A 44 -13.86 -10.35 -12.02
CA TRP A 44 -14.52 -11.32 -11.14
C TRP A 44 -15.61 -10.67 -10.27
N MET A 45 -15.27 -9.56 -9.62
CA MET A 45 -16.26 -8.80 -8.82
C MET A 45 -17.44 -8.32 -9.64
N LYS A 46 -17.22 -7.89 -10.89
CA LYS A 46 -18.29 -7.49 -11.80
C LYS A 46 -19.21 -8.66 -12.17
N LEU A 47 -18.64 -9.86 -12.31
CA LEU A 47 -19.39 -11.08 -12.67
C LEU A 47 -20.22 -11.63 -11.51
N THR A 48 -19.67 -11.57 -10.28
CA THR A 48 -20.25 -12.22 -9.10
C THR A 48 -21.09 -11.28 -8.22
N HIS A 49 -20.85 -9.98 -8.31
CA HIS A 49 -21.52 -8.98 -7.47
C HIS A 49 -22.11 -7.88 -8.34
N GLY A 50 -23.41 -7.66 -8.23
CA GLY A 50 -24.12 -6.56 -8.92
C GLY A 50 -23.83 -5.18 -8.32
N THR A 51 -22.59 -4.93 -7.84
CA THR A 51 -22.20 -3.70 -7.18
C THR A 51 -22.20 -2.53 -8.14
N GLN A 52 -22.97 -1.51 -7.83
CA GLN A 52 -22.91 -0.22 -8.52
C GLN A 52 -21.75 0.61 -7.96
N TRP A 53 -21.06 1.29 -8.85
CA TRP A 53 -19.89 2.11 -8.50
C TRP A 53 -20.17 3.55 -8.87
N ASP A 54 -20.20 4.38 -7.87
CA ASP A 54 -20.22 5.83 -8.03
C ASP A 54 -18.82 6.37 -7.71
N VAL A 55 -18.13 6.92 -8.72
CA VAL A 55 -16.75 7.37 -8.62
C VAL A 55 -16.64 8.75 -9.23
N GLU A 56 -16.40 9.75 -8.40
CA GLU A 56 -16.24 11.13 -8.82
C GLU A 56 -14.76 11.56 -8.72
N GLY A 57 -14.34 12.48 -9.59
CA GLY A 57 -13.03 13.15 -9.53
C GLY A 57 -11.82 12.31 -9.93
N ALA A 58 -12.00 11.08 -10.41
CA ALA A 58 -10.89 10.20 -10.78
C ALA A 58 -10.32 10.44 -12.19
N ASP A 59 -10.95 11.29 -12.99
CA ASP A 59 -10.60 11.48 -14.42
C ASP A 59 -9.33 12.32 -14.63
N ASN A 60 -8.95 13.12 -13.62
CA ASN A 60 -7.77 13.98 -13.66
C ASN A 60 -6.48 13.32 -13.16
N LEU A 61 -6.53 12.03 -12.80
CA LEU A 61 -5.37 11.29 -12.36
C LEU A 61 -4.41 11.01 -13.52
N LYS A 62 -3.10 11.09 -13.26
CA LYS A 62 -2.03 10.87 -14.25
C LYS A 62 -1.12 9.75 -13.78
N ARG A 63 -0.79 8.81 -14.65
CA ARG A 63 0.08 7.66 -14.33
C ARG A 63 1.54 8.04 -14.06
N GLU A 64 1.96 9.19 -14.50
CA GLU A 64 3.33 9.71 -14.38
C GLU A 64 3.52 10.62 -13.16
N SER A 65 2.50 10.75 -12.32
CA SER A 65 2.53 11.61 -11.13
C SER A 65 2.73 10.79 -9.84
N TRP A 66 3.03 11.46 -8.75
CA TRP A 66 3.12 10.88 -7.41
C TRP A 66 1.91 11.31 -6.61
N TYR A 67 1.31 10.36 -5.89
CA TYR A 67 0.13 10.62 -5.07
C TYR A 67 0.31 10.13 -3.64
N LEU A 68 -0.08 10.95 -2.69
CA LEU A 68 -0.43 10.52 -1.36
C LEU A 68 -1.95 10.36 -1.30
N VAL A 69 -2.40 9.11 -1.18
CA VAL A 69 -3.83 8.77 -1.12
C VAL A 69 -4.21 8.58 0.33
N LEU A 70 -5.11 9.41 0.83
CA LEU A 70 -5.64 9.33 2.19
C LEU A 70 -7.08 8.80 2.14
N ALA A 71 -7.38 7.79 2.93
CA ALA A 71 -8.73 7.24 3.01
C ALA A 71 -9.08 6.82 4.45
N ASN A 72 -10.38 6.77 4.73
CA ASN A 72 -10.92 6.08 5.87
C ASN A 72 -10.83 4.56 5.68
N HIS A 73 -10.99 3.78 6.73
CA HIS A 73 -10.88 2.33 6.68
C HIS A 73 -12.07 1.65 7.37
N GLN A 74 -12.98 1.12 6.57
CA GLN A 74 -14.19 0.45 7.03
C GLN A 74 -14.04 -1.06 7.01
N SER A 75 -13.49 -1.62 5.92
CA SER A 75 -13.40 -3.06 5.72
C SER A 75 -12.20 -3.48 4.89
N TRP A 76 -11.99 -4.79 4.74
CA TRP A 76 -11.01 -5.33 3.81
C TRP A 76 -11.34 -5.03 2.34
N VAL A 77 -12.60 -4.79 2.03
CA VAL A 77 -13.07 -4.47 0.67
C VAL A 77 -12.53 -3.13 0.20
N ASP A 78 -12.20 -2.20 1.11
CA ASP A 78 -11.64 -0.89 0.77
C ASP A 78 -10.37 -1.02 -0.07
N ILE A 79 -9.53 -2.04 0.19
CA ILE A 79 -8.30 -2.29 -0.57
C ILE A 79 -8.65 -2.62 -2.03
N PHE A 80 -9.61 -3.51 -2.27
CA PHE A 80 -10.04 -3.88 -3.62
C PHE A 80 -10.74 -2.71 -4.33
N ALA A 81 -11.56 -1.96 -3.59
CA ALA A 81 -12.23 -0.78 -4.11
C ALA A 81 -11.21 0.27 -4.60
N MET A 82 -10.23 0.59 -3.77
CA MET A 82 -9.17 1.54 -4.12
C MET A 82 -8.31 1.03 -5.27
N GLN A 83 -7.91 -0.24 -5.26
CA GLN A 83 -7.17 -0.85 -6.37
C GLN A 83 -7.96 -0.74 -7.68
N ARG A 84 -9.26 -1.05 -7.68
CA ARG A 84 -10.12 -0.93 -8.86
C ARG A 84 -10.19 0.51 -9.38
N VAL A 85 -10.41 1.48 -8.49
CA VAL A 85 -10.58 2.90 -8.88
C VAL A 85 -9.29 3.46 -9.48
N PHE A 86 -8.13 3.13 -8.87
CA PHE A 86 -6.84 3.68 -9.28
C PHE A 86 -6.17 2.89 -10.41
N ASN A 87 -6.58 1.63 -10.66
CA ASN A 87 -5.96 0.78 -11.68
C ASN A 87 -6.01 1.45 -13.06
N HIS A 88 -4.86 1.56 -13.72
CA HIS A 88 -4.66 2.22 -15.01
C HIS A 88 -4.96 3.73 -15.06
N ARG A 89 -5.45 4.35 -13.98
CA ARG A 89 -5.70 5.81 -13.89
C ARG A 89 -4.57 6.56 -13.21
N ALA A 90 -3.99 5.95 -12.18
CA ALA A 90 -2.86 6.48 -11.42
C ALA A 90 -1.72 5.46 -11.37
N PRO A 91 -0.52 5.81 -10.87
CA PRO A 91 0.53 4.85 -10.59
C PRO A 91 0.05 3.75 -9.64
N PHE A 92 0.69 2.58 -9.72
CA PHE A 92 0.31 1.43 -8.90
C PHE A 92 0.24 1.77 -7.41
N LEU A 93 -0.87 1.40 -6.78
CA LEU A 93 -1.18 1.73 -5.40
C LEU A 93 -0.38 0.86 -4.43
N LYS A 94 0.43 1.47 -3.57
CA LYS A 94 1.23 0.80 -2.55
C LYS A 94 0.78 1.19 -1.14
N PHE A 95 0.69 0.21 -0.26
CA PHE A 95 0.29 0.40 1.13
C PHE A 95 1.50 0.28 2.04
N PHE A 96 1.47 0.96 3.17
CA PHE A 96 2.41 0.71 4.26
C PHE A 96 2.09 -0.62 4.94
N LEU A 97 3.04 -1.54 4.90
CA LEU A 97 2.91 -2.87 5.48
C LEU A 97 3.70 -3.00 6.79
N LYS A 98 3.19 -3.79 7.74
CA LYS A 98 3.97 -4.14 8.92
C LYS A 98 5.15 -5.02 8.51
N GLN A 99 6.33 -4.81 9.11
CA GLN A 99 7.55 -5.58 8.82
C GLN A 99 7.33 -7.10 8.87
N GLN A 100 6.52 -7.59 9.80
CA GLN A 100 6.24 -9.02 9.96
C GLN A 100 5.53 -9.63 8.75
N LEU A 101 4.82 -8.84 7.96
CA LEU A 101 4.07 -9.33 6.80
C LEU A 101 4.98 -9.83 5.65
N ILE A 102 6.28 -9.50 5.69
CA ILE A 102 7.25 -10.05 4.73
C ILE A 102 7.37 -11.58 4.85
N TRP A 103 7.10 -12.11 6.05
CA TRP A 103 7.18 -13.54 6.35
C TRP A 103 5.90 -14.31 6.03
N VAL A 104 4.85 -13.64 5.58
CA VAL A 104 3.63 -14.34 5.14
C VAL A 104 3.96 -15.13 3.87
N PRO A 105 3.75 -16.46 3.89
CA PRO A 105 4.08 -17.31 2.74
C PRO A 105 3.45 -16.79 1.46
N VAL A 106 4.17 -16.87 0.37
CA VAL A 106 3.77 -16.47 -0.98
C VAL A 106 3.57 -14.95 -1.10
N ILE A 107 2.61 -14.34 -0.40
CA ILE A 107 2.25 -12.94 -0.60
C ILE A 107 3.31 -11.96 -0.06
N GLY A 108 4.06 -12.34 0.98
CA GLY A 108 5.13 -11.50 1.53
C GLY A 108 6.22 -11.20 0.50
N LEU A 109 6.65 -12.22 -0.25
CA LEU A 109 7.60 -12.06 -1.34
C LEU A 109 7.03 -11.25 -2.50
N ALA A 110 5.72 -11.37 -2.79
CA ALA A 110 5.08 -10.57 -3.82
C ALA A 110 5.08 -9.08 -3.45
N TRP A 111 4.75 -8.72 -2.22
CA TRP A 111 4.84 -7.35 -1.73
C TRP A 111 6.28 -6.81 -1.74
N TRP A 112 7.24 -7.65 -1.37
CA TRP A 112 8.65 -7.29 -1.44
C TRP A 112 9.10 -7.03 -2.89
N GLY A 113 8.73 -7.90 -3.82
CA GLY A 113 9.02 -7.74 -5.26
C GLY A 113 8.41 -6.48 -5.86
N LEU A 114 7.22 -6.09 -5.40
CA LEU A 114 6.50 -4.87 -5.74
C LEU A 114 7.06 -3.60 -5.06
N ASP A 115 8.12 -3.71 -4.28
CA ASP A 115 8.70 -2.60 -3.49
C ASP A 115 7.68 -1.93 -2.55
N PHE A 116 6.80 -2.71 -1.90
CA PHE A 116 5.95 -2.16 -0.86
C PHE A 116 6.78 -1.67 0.33
N PRO A 117 6.44 -0.52 0.93
CA PRO A 117 7.17 -0.01 2.08
C PRO A 117 6.80 -0.80 3.34
N PHE A 118 7.75 -1.59 3.84
CA PHE A 118 7.63 -2.28 5.11
C PHE A 118 8.08 -1.37 6.26
N MET A 119 7.20 -1.22 7.25
CA MET A 119 7.42 -0.37 8.41
C MET A 119 7.61 -1.19 9.67
N LYS A 120 8.63 -0.85 10.45
CA LYS A 120 8.70 -1.26 11.85
C LYS A 120 7.73 -0.40 12.67
N ARG A 121 6.86 -1.03 13.43
CA ARG A 121 5.94 -0.33 14.33
C ARG A 121 6.17 -0.85 15.73
N TYR A 122 6.68 0.01 16.58
CA TYR A 122 6.89 -0.29 17.99
C TYR A 122 5.70 0.21 18.82
N THR A 123 5.31 -0.56 19.84
CA THR A 123 4.32 -0.10 20.81
C THR A 123 4.92 0.96 21.71
N ARG A 124 4.07 1.82 22.30
CA ARG A 124 4.54 2.83 23.27
C ARG A 124 5.28 2.20 24.45
N GLU A 125 4.80 1.07 24.94
CA GLU A 125 5.41 0.32 26.04
C GLU A 125 6.81 -0.21 25.67
N TYR A 126 6.97 -0.70 24.44
CA TYR A 126 8.27 -1.14 23.93
C TYR A 126 9.26 0.03 23.83
N LEU A 127 8.82 1.20 23.34
CA LEU A 127 9.66 2.40 23.22
C LEU A 127 10.04 3.02 24.57
N ILE A 128 9.26 2.78 25.63
CA ILE A 128 9.63 3.16 27.00
C ILE A 128 10.78 2.29 27.49
N LYS A 129 10.73 0.98 27.21
CA LYS A 129 11.79 0.02 27.57
C LYS A 129 13.03 0.12 26.69
N HIS A 130 12.89 0.61 25.46
CA HIS A 130 13.94 0.71 24.44
C HIS A 130 13.97 2.10 23.82
N PRO A 131 14.43 3.13 24.57
CA PRO A 131 14.45 4.52 24.09
C PRO A 131 15.30 4.72 22.84
N GLU A 132 16.35 3.91 22.65
CA GLU A 132 17.24 3.90 21.48
C GLU A 132 16.53 3.56 20.17
N LYS A 133 15.34 2.92 20.26
CA LYS A 133 14.51 2.57 19.10
C LYS A 133 13.58 3.69 18.62
N ARG A 134 13.55 4.81 19.35
CA ARG A 134 12.76 5.97 18.95
C ARG A 134 13.24 6.51 17.60
N GLY A 135 12.32 6.70 16.68
CA GLY A 135 12.60 7.20 15.31
C GLY A 135 13.18 6.15 14.35
N GLU A 136 13.38 4.89 14.76
CA GLU A 136 13.81 3.83 13.85
C GLU A 136 12.72 3.50 12.82
N ASP A 137 11.44 3.57 13.23
CA ASP A 137 10.28 3.46 12.36
C ASP A 137 10.28 4.54 11.27
N LEU A 138 10.56 5.79 11.65
CA LEU A 138 10.70 6.93 10.74
C LEU A 138 11.84 6.71 9.74
N ARG A 139 13.04 6.36 10.23
CA ARG A 139 14.21 6.13 9.38
C ARG A 139 13.99 4.96 8.40
N SER A 140 13.40 3.87 8.86
CA SER A 140 13.10 2.71 8.00
C SER A 140 12.07 3.03 6.93
N THR A 141 11.06 3.82 7.27
CA THR A 141 10.03 4.28 6.32
C THR A 141 10.63 5.21 5.28
N ARG A 142 11.42 6.21 5.69
CA ARG A 142 12.11 7.12 4.78
C ARG A 142 12.99 6.35 3.78
N LYS A 143 13.80 5.42 4.27
CA LYS A 143 14.63 4.55 3.41
C LYS A 143 13.81 3.70 2.44
N ALA A 144 12.66 3.20 2.86
CA ALA A 144 11.77 2.46 1.99
C ALA A 144 11.14 3.34 0.89
N CYS A 145 10.82 4.60 1.22
CA CYS A 145 10.25 5.57 0.29
C CYS A 145 11.29 6.19 -0.67
N GLU A 146 12.59 6.14 -0.38
CA GLU A 146 13.64 6.65 -1.28
C GLU A 146 13.57 6.02 -2.69
N ARG A 147 13.10 4.78 -2.80
CA ARG A 147 12.91 4.09 -4.08
C ARG A 147 11.83 4.73 -4.96
N PHE A 148 10.91 5.47 -4.36
CA PHE A 148 9.80 6.14 -5.06
C PHE A 148 10.24 7.40 -5.82
N ARG A 149 11.47 7.89 -5.60
CA ARG A 149 12.01 9.03 -6.33
C ARG A 149 12.13 8.78 -7.84
N TYR A 150 12.35 7.54 -8.24
CA TYR A 150 12.66 7.15 -9.62
C TYR A 150 11.49 6.56 -10.39
N THR A 151 10.39 6.26 -9.69
CA THR A 151 9.22 5.62 -10.32
C THR A 151 7.96 6.19 -9.71
N PRO A 152 7.04 6.72 -10.52
CA PRO A 152 5.76 7.19 -10.04
C PRO A 152 5.04 6.16 -9.18
N VAL A 153 4.43 6.60 -8.09
CA VAL A 153 3.74 5.72 -7.15
C VAL A 153 2.58 6.45 -6.48
N SER A 154 1.52 5.72 -6.20
CA SER A 154 0.45 6.16 -5.31
C SER A 154 0.66 5.50 -3.95
N VAL A 155 1.04 6.26 -2.93
CA VAL A 155 1.21 5.76 -1.57
C VAL A 155 -0.09 5.93 -0.81
N MET A 156 -0.68 4.80 -0.42
CA MET A 156 -1.94 4.79 0.32
C MET A 156 -1.73 4.71 1.82
N ASN A 157 -2.39 5.62 2.52
CA ASN A 157 -2.44 5.64 3.97
C ASN A 157 -3.89 5.67 4.47
N PHE A 158 -4.28 4.66 5.25
CA PHE A 158 -5.50 4.70 6.02
C PHE A 158 -5.26 5.58 7.26
N VAL A 159 -5.81 6.80 7.24
CA VAL A 159 -5.53 7.83 8.24
C VAL A 159 -5.88 7.43 9.67
N GLU A 160 -6.81 6.52 9.84
CA GLU A 160 -7.23 5.97 11.14
C GLU A 160 -6.21 4.98 11.72
N GLY A 161 -5.34 4.40 10.89
CA GLY A 161 -4.35 3.38 11.25
C GLY A 161 -4.95 2.03 11.68
N THR A 162 -6.26 1.90 11.66
CA THR A 162 -7.04 0.67 11.95
C THR A 162 -8.42 0.79 11.34
N ARG A 163 -9.10 -0.36 11.15
CA ARG A 163 -10.49 -0.37 10.68
C ARG A 163 -11.42 0.25 11.70
N PHE A 164 -12.40 1.00 11.20
CA PHE A 164 -13.48 1.58 11.99
C PHE A 164 -14.27 0.48 12.71
N THR A 165 -14.61 0.72 13.95
CA THR A 165 -15.65 0.00 14.70
C THR A 165 -16.28 0.99 15.67
N GLN A 166 -17.58 0.83 15.98
CA GLN A 166 -18.27 1.71 16.89
C GLN A 166 -17.59 1.76 18.27
N ALA A 167 -17.16 0.61 18.78
CA ALA A 167 -16.46 0.52 20.07
C ALA A 167 -15.15 1.34 20.10
N LYS A 168 -14.39 1.38 18.99
CA LYS A 168 -13.19 2.22 18.91
C LYS A 168 -13.52 3.69 18.77
N HIS A 169 -14.55 4.02 18.02
CA HIS A 169 -15.05 5.38 17.85
C HIS A 169 -15.43 5.97 19.21
N ASP A 170 -16.25 5.27 19.98
CA ASP A 170 -16.71 5.70 21.30
C ASP A 170 -15.55 5.83 22.30
N LYS A 171 -14.63 4.86 22.29
CA LYS A 171 -13.42 4.90 23.13
C LYS A 171 -12.52 6.09 22.82
N GLN A 172 -12.43 6.50 21.55
CA GLN A 172 -11.60 7.63 21.12
C GLN A 172 -12.34 8.97 21.25
N LYS A 173 -13.67 8.95 21.48
CA LYS A 173 -14.52 10.14 21.45
C LYS A 173 -14.28 10.95 20.18
N SER A 174 -14.26 10.27 19.03
CA SER A 174 -13.99 10.93 17.76
C SER A 174 -15.03 12.01 17.46
N PRO A 175 -14.63 13.21 17.03
CA PRO A 175 -15.58 14.26 16.65
C PRO A 175 -16.27 13.99 15.31
N TYR A 176 -15.84 12.99 14.57
CA TYR A 176 -16.36 12.64 13.25
C TYR A 176 -17.38 11.51 13.33
N LYS A 177 -18.48 11.60 12.60
CA LYS A 177 -19.54 10.59 12.63
C LYS A 177 -19.12 9.19 12.16
N HIS A 178 -18.29 9.11 11.11
CA HIS A 178 -17.92 7.85 10.44
C HIS A 178 -16.41 7.65 10.30
N LEU A 179 -15.62 8.33 11.11
CA LEU A 179 -14.17 8.28 11.07
C LEU A 179 -13.62 8.21 12.48
N LEU A 180 -12.63 7.36 12.71
CA LEU A 180 -11.83 7.43 13.94
C LEU A 180 -10.93 8.67 13.92
N THR A 181 -10.39 9.05 15.07
CA THR A 181 -9.46 10.18 15.13
C THR A 181 -8.25 9.93 14.21
N PRO A 182 -8.02 10.78 13.18
CA PRO A 182 -6.93 10.61 12.23
C PRO A 182 -5.56 10.70 12.90
N LYS A 183 -4.61 9.90 12.39
CA LYS A 183 -3.21 9.88 12.83
C LYS A 183 -2.32 10.47 11.76
N ALA A 184 -1.75 11.63 12.03
CA ALA A 184 -0.92 12.36 11.07
C ALA A 184 0.41 11.65 10.74
N GLY A 185 0.92 10.78 11.62
CA GLY A 185 2.25 10.17 11.46
C GLY A 185 2.48 9.47 10.14
N GLY A 186 1.49 8.71 9.63
CA GLY A 186 1.64 8.00 8.36
C GLY A 186 1.71 8.93 7.14
N ALA A 187 0.98 10.04 7.16
CA ALA A 187 1.00 11.04 6.09
C ALA A 187 2.29 11.87 6.11
N ALA A 188 2.73 12.28 7.30
CA ALA A 188 3.94 13.08 7.49
C ALA A 188 5.25 12.38 7.04
N PHE A 189 5.22 11.05 6.82
CA PHE A 189 6.39 10.31 6.33
C PHE A 189 6.51 10.31 4.80
N VAL A 190 5.46 10.67 4.09
CA VAL A 190 5.40 10.64 2.62
C VAL A 190 5.63 12.04 2.04
N LEU A 191 5.29 13.07 2.80
CA LEU A 191 5.52 14.50 2.48
C LEU A 191 6.96 14.90 2.82
#